data_44bef0a9581ec61b15ae7945d051449c
#
_entry.id   44bef0a9581ec61b15ae7945d051449c
#
_cell.length_a   1.000
_cell.length_b   1.000
_cell.length_c   1.000
_cell.angle_alpha   90.00
_cell.angle_beta   90.00
_cell.angle_gamma   90.00
#
_symmetry.space_group_name_H-M   'P 1'
#
loop_
_entity.id
_entity.type
_entity.pdbx_description
1 polymer ?
#
loop_
_entity_poly.entity_id
_entity_poly.type
_entity_poly.pdbx_seq_one_letter_code
_entity_poly.pdbx_strand_id
1 'polypeptide(L)'
;MLFDTIHHIAIIGSDYTASKHFYVDLLGFEVIRENYRAERGDYKIDLKLGDCELELFIIPNSPSRLSFPEACGLRHLAFRVKSVDETVDKLHALGIKTEPVRTDAFTGEKMTFFFDPDNLPLEIHE
;
A
#
# COMPACT_ATOMS: atom_id res chain seq x y z
N MET A 1 22.72 -13.83 9.03
CA MET A 1 21.87 -12.63 8.97
C MET A 1 21.23 -12.42 10.34
N LEU A 2 21.11 -11.17 10.78
CA LEU A 2 20.55 -10.84 12.12
C LEU A 2 19.02 -10.89 12.20
N PHE A 3 18.34 -10.84 11.05
CA PHE A 3 16.88 -10.72 10.97
C PHE A 3 16.30 -11.88 10.18
N ASP A 4 15.19 -12.43 10.63
CA ASP A 4 14.56 -13.59 10.00
C ASP A 4 13.61 -13.20 8.89
N THR A 5 12.73 -12.21 9.15
CA THR A 5 11.66 -11.82 8.22
C THR A 5 11.17 -10.40 8.53
N ILE A 6 10.35 -9.87 7.65
CA ILE A 6 9.65 -8.60 7.89
C ILE A 6 8.45 -8.89 8.81
N HIS A 7 8.39 -8.23 9.97
CA HIS A 7 7.26 -8.35 10.89
C HIS A 7 6.07 -7.51 10.41
N HIS A 8 6.30 -6.24 10.11
CA HIS A 8 5.27 -5.33 9.61
C HIS A 8 5.88 -4.19 8.78
N ILE A 9 5.01 -3.56 8.02
CA ILE A 9 5.29 -2.33 7.27
C ILE A 9 4.25 -1.31 7.74
N ALA A 10 4.71 -0.11 8.13
CA ALA A 10 3.83 0.96 8.58
C ALA A 10 3.62 2.02 7.49
N ILE A 11 2.37 2.39 7.27
CA ILE A 11 1.94 3.40 6.30
C ILE A 11 1.15 4.47 7.04
N ILE A 12 1.40 5.73 6.74
CA ILE A 12 0.62 6.87 7.25
C ILE A 12 -0.42 7.27 6.20
N GLY A 13 -1.69 7.28 6.59
CA GLY A 13 -2.78 7.86 5.83
C GLY A 13 -3.34 9.09 6.52
N SER A 14 -3.89 10.04 5.77
CA SER A 14 -4.42 11.30 6.30
C SER A 14 -5.90 11.25 6.63
N ASP A 15 -6.66 10.32 6.02
CA ASP A 15 -8.11 10.22 6.15
C ASP A 15 -8.54 8.79 6.44
N TYR A 16 -9.26 8.59 7.55
CA TYR A 16 -9.73 7.28 8.00
C TYR A 16 -10.64 6.59 6.96
N THR A 17 -11.65 7.32 6.49
CA THR A 17 -12.65 6.76 5.57
C THR A 17 -12.02 6.40 4.23
N ALA A 18 -11.24 7.29 3.65
CA ALA A 18 -10.59 7.06 2.37
C ALA A 18 -9.58 5.92 2.42
N SER A 19 -8.71 5.89 3.43
CA SER A 19 -7.68 4.85 3.56
C SER A 19 -8.28 3.49 3.87
N LYS A 20 -9.23 3.41 4.80
CA LYS A 20 -9.88 2.15 5.13
C LYS A 20 -10.69 1.61 3.95
N HIS A 21 -11.43 2.46 3.25
CA HIS A 21 -12.14 2.07 2.03
C HIS A 21 -11.18 1.49 0.98
N PHE A 22 -10.06 2.18 0.75
CA PHE A 22 -9.08 1.73 -0.24
C PHE A 22 -8.46 0.37 0.13
N TYR A 23 -7.84 0.25 1.30
CA TYR A 23 -7.12 -0.95 1.68
C TYR A 23 -8.03 -2.13 2.04
N VAL A 24 -9.13 -1.89 2.73
CA VAL A 24 -10.02 -2.97 3.20
C VAL A 24 -11.10 -3.30 2.19
N ASP A 25 -11.88 -2.29 1.75
CA ASP A 25 -13.05 -2.56 0.90
C ASP A 25 -12.65 -2.84 -0.56
N LEU A 26 -11.73 -2.06 -1.12
CA LEU A 26 -11.31 -2.21 -2.52
C LEU A 26 -10.22 -3.26 -2.69
N LEU A 27 -9.12 -3.18 -1.94
CA LEU A 27 -8.00 -4.12 -2.07
C LEU A 27 -8.23 -5.45 -1.32
N GLY A 28 -9.19 -5.49 -0.38
CA GLY A 28 -9.57 -6.71 0.30
C GLY A 28 -8.65 -7.17 1.42
N PHE A 29 -7.85 -6.28 2.00
CA PHE A 29 -7.04 -6.62 3.17
C PHE A 29 -7.92 -6.93 4.38
N GLU A 30 -7.65 -8.02 5.06
CA GLU A 30 -8.33 -8.41 6.30
C GLU A 30 -7.83 -7.58 7.47
N VAL A 31 -8.78 -6.99 8.23
CA VAL A 31 -8.46 -6.27 9.47
C VAL A 31 -8.19 -7.29 10.58
N ILE A 32 -6.99 -7.26 11.16
CA ILE A 32 -6.63 -8.08 12.32
C ILE A 32 -7.12 -7.41 13.61
N ARG A 33 -6.88 -6.10 13.73
CA ARG A 33 -7.30 -5.27 14.86
C ARG A 33 -7.31 -3.79 14.48
N GLU A 34 -8.12 -3.02 15.17
CA GLU A 34 -8.23 -1.58 14.98
C GLU A 34 -8.30 -0.90 16.33
N ASN A 35 -7.50 0.13 16.54
CA ASN A 35 -7.46 0.88 17.78
C ASN A 35 -7.45 2.38 17.53
N TYR A 36 -8.28 3.11 18.27
CA TYR A 36 -8.17 4.56 18.38
C TYR A 36 -7.20 4.89 19.51
N ARG A 37 -6.17 5.68 19.21
CA ARG A 37 -5.17 6.10 20.20
C ARG A 37 -5.52 7.50 20.71
N ALA A 38 -6.33 7.57 21.76
CA ALA A 38 -6.88 8.83 22.30
C ALA A 38 -5.80 9.86 22.65
N GLU A 39 -4.66 9.42 23.19
CA GLU A 39 -3.53 10.28 23.54
C GLU A 39 -2.90 10.99 22.34
N ARG A 40 -3.02 10.39 21.14
CA ARG A 40 -2.48 10.92 19.89
C ARG A 40 -3.54 11.46 18.95
N GLY A 41 -4.82 11.14 19.20
CA GLY A 41 -5.91 11.54 18.33
C GLY A 41 -5.90 10.86 16.97
N ASP A 42 -5.37 9.63 16.86
CA ASP A 42 -5.24 8.91 15.62
C ASP A 42 -5.73 7.46 15.71
N TYR A 43 -5.84 6.79 14.56
CA TYR A 43 -6.16 5.37 14.46
C TYR A 43 -4.93 4.57 14.06
N LYS A 44 -4.84 3.34 14.56
CA LYS A 44 -3.92 2.30 14.10
C LYS A 44 -4.76 1.10 13.67
N ILE A 45 -4.68 0.75 12.39
CA ILE A 45 -5.40 -0.37 11.79
C ILE A 45 -4.38 -1.39 11.31
N ASP A 46 -4.39 -2.57 11.88
CA ASP A 46 -3.47 -3.63 11.50
C ASP A 46 -4.16 -4.57 10.51
N LEU A 47 -3.55 -4.71 9.35
CA LEU A 47 -4.04 -5.52 8.24
C LEU A 47 -3.14 -6.73 8.03
N LYS A 48 -3.74 -7.85 7.60
CA LYS A 48 -3.00 -9.07 7.26
C LYS A 48 -2.39 -8.97 5.87
N LEU A 49 -1.11 -9.30 5.77
CA LEU A 49 -0.35 -9.34 4.51
C LEU A 49 0.55 -10.59 4.50
N GLY A 50 0.01 -11.75 4.08
CA GLY A 50 0.75 -13.01 4.14
C GLY A 50 1.21 -13.30 5.57
N ASP A 51 2.53 -13.46 5.75
CA ASP A 51 3.15 -13.71 7.05
C ASP A 51 3.59 -12.44 7.78
N CYS A 52 3.34 -11.26 7.22
CA CYS A 52 3.58 -9.98 7.89
C CYS A 52 2.30 -9.16 8.01
N GLU A 53 2.39 -8.03 8.70
CA GLU A 53 1.27 -7.10 8.86
C GLU A 53 1.53 -5.80 8.10
N LEU A 54 0.46 -5.16 7.68
CA LEU A 54 0.46 -3.79 7.18
C LEU A 54 -0.24 -2.93 8.22
N GLU A 55 0.49 -2.03 8.86
CA GLU A 55 -0.07 -1.13 9.86
C GLU A 55 -0.44 0.21 9.22
N LEU A 56 -1.73 0.54 9.19
CA LEU A 56 -2.21 1.85 8.77
C LEU A 56 -2.34 2.76 9.99
N PHE A 57 -1.52 3.79 10.01
CA PHE A 57 -1.66 4.89 10.97
C PHE A 57 -2.42 6.02 10.30
N ILE A 58 -3.63 6.30 10.75
CA ILE A 58 -4.43 7.41 10.24
C ILE A 58 -4.17 8.63 11.11
N ILE A 59 -3.29 9.49 10.64
CA ILE A 59 -2.83 10.68 11.36
C ILE A 59 -3.34 11.91 10.63
N PRO A 60 -4.42 12.56 11.13
CA PRO A 60 -4.95 13.76 10.49
C PRO A 60 -3.88 14.87 10.39
N ASN A 61 -3.95 15.65 9.32
CA ASN A 61 -3.03 16.75 9.06
C ASN A 61 -1.55 16.35 8.87
N SER A 62 -1.28 15.08 8.55
CA SER A 62 0.07 14.67 8.15
C SER A 62 0.51 15.43 6.88
N PRO A 63 1.78 15.82 6.78
CA PRO A 63 2.32 16.41 5.56
C PRO A 63 2.13 15.46 4.36
N SER A 64 1.88 16.03 3.19
CA SER A 64 1.80 15.26 1.95
C SER A 64 3.11 14.53 1.68
N ARG A 65 3.01 13.32 1.10
CA ARG A 65 4.19 12.55 0.71
C ARG A 65 5.04 13.34 -0.30
N LEU A 66 6.34 13.40 -0.04
CA LEU A 66 7.30 13.96 -0.97
C LEU A 66 7.75 12.87 -1.96
N SER A 67 7.16 12.87 -3.17
CA SER A 67 7.49 11.89 -4.22
C SER A 67 8.42 12.46 -5.29
N PHE A 68 8.40 13.76 -5.52
CA PHE A 68 9.23 14.43 -6.52
C PHE A 68 9.76 15.76 -5.99
N PRO A 69 11.11 15.93 -5.87
CA PRO A 69 12.12 14.88 -6.06
C PRO A 69 11.97 13.77 -5.02
N GLU A 70 12.40 12.55 -5.36
CA GLU A 70 12.34 11.41 -4.44
C GLU A 70 13.26 11.64 -3.24
N ALA A 71 12.73 11.46 -2.04
CA ALA A 71 13.47 11.56 -0.79
C ALA A 71 14.09 10.19 -0.41
N CYS A 72 15.12 10.21 0.40
CA CYS A 72 15.69 9.00 0.98
C CYS A 72 14.65 8.27 1.85
N GLY A 73 14.68 6.95 1.85
CA GLY A 73 13.79 6.07 2.60
C GLY A 73 13.00 5.12 1.71
N LEU A 74 11.88 4.63 2.20
CA LEU A 74 11.02 3.75 1.43
C LEU A 74 10.43 4.49 0.23
N ARG A 75 10.68 3.94 -0.96
CA ARG A 75 10.21 4.52 -2.23
C ARG A 75 8.79 4.09 -2.55
N HIS A 76 8.50 2.80 -2.44
CA HIS A 76 7.19 2.19 -2.70
C HIS A 76 7.07 0.84 -2.01
N LEU A 77 5.88 0.28 -2.06
CA LEU A 77 5.57 -1.07 -1.59
C LEU A 77 5.12 -1.91 -2.78
N ALA A 78 5.77 -3.06 -2.98
CA ALA A 78 5.46 -3.96 -4.09
C ALA A 78 4.78 -5.23 -3.60
N PHE A 79 3.73 -5.64 -4.31
CA PHE A 79 2.99 -6.88 -4.08
C PHE A 79 3.22 -7.85 -5.24
N ARG A 80 3.46 -9.11 -4.92
CA ARG A 80 3.52 -10.17 -5.94
C ARG A 80 2.11 -10.56 -6.37
N VAL A 81 1.91 -10.68 -7.68
CA VAL A 81 0.67 -11.17 -8.27
C VAL A 81 0.99 -12.27 -9.30
N LYS A 82 0.01 -13.11 -9.61
CA LYS A 82 0.17 -14.17 -10.62
C LYS A 82 0.14 -13.61 -12.05
N SER A 83 -0.66 -12.59 -12.27
CA SER A 83 -0.79 -11.91 -13.55
C SER A 83 -1.02 -10.42 -13.31
N VAL A 84 -0.12 -9.61 -13.81
CA VAL A 84 -0.25 -8.14 -13.75
C VAL A 84 -1.43 -7.69 -14.59
N ASP A 85 -1.61 -8.23 -15.80
CA ASP A 85 -2.70 -7.84 -16.69
C ASP A 85 -4.08 -8.10 -16.04
N GLU A 86 -4.29 -9.29 -15.48
CA GLU A 86 -5.56 -9.61 -14.79
C GLU A 86 -5.79 -8.74 -13.55
N THR A 87 -4.72 -8.43 -12.82
CA THR A 87 -4.81 -7.58 -11.63
C THR A 87 -5.14 -6.15 -12.01
N VAL A 88 -4.56 -5.62 -13.08
CA VAL A 88 -4.89 -4.31 -13.65
C VAL A 88 -6.37 -4.23 -14.02
N ASP A 89 -6.91 -5.25 -14.70
CA ASP A 89 -8.33 -5.29 -15.06
C ASP A 89 -9.23 -5.25 -13.80
N LYS A 90 -8.86 -5.97 -12.75
CA LYS A 90 -9.58 -5.94 -11.46
C LYS A 90 -9.50 -4.57 -10.79
N LEU A 91 -8.31 -3.96 -10.76
CA LEU A 91 -8.13 -2.61 -10.20
C LEU A 91 -8.97 -1.58 -10.95
N HIS A 92 -8.97 -1.62 -12.29
CA HIS A 92 -9.80 -0.74 -13.10
C HIS A 92 -11.30 -0.94 -12.86
N ALA A 93 -11.75 -2.18 -12.69
CA ALA A 93 -13.14 -2.49 -12.35
C ALA A 93 -13.56 -1.91 -10.98
N LEU A 94 -12.62 -1.74 -10.05
CA LEU A 94 -12.82 -1.10 -8.75
C LEU A 94 -12.67 0.44 -8.81
N GLY A 95 -12.42 1.01 -9.99
CA GLY A 95 -12.21 2.44 -10.16
C GLY A 95 -10.80 2.92 -9.79
N ILE A 96 -9.85 2.02 -9.57
CA ILE A 96 -8.47 2.33 -9.25
C ILE A 96 -7.68 2.45 -10.56
N LYS A 97 -7.07 3.61 -10.79
CA LYS A 97 -6.22 3.85 -11.97
C LYS A 97 -4.84 3.23 -11.76
N THR A 98 -4.25 2.72 -12.84
CA THR A 98 -2.88 2.24 -12.86
C THR A 98 -2.07 3.00 -13.90
N GLU A 99 -0.75 2.99 -13.77
CA GLU A 99 0.15 3.35 -14.87
C GLU A 99 0.09 2.27 -15.97
N PRO A 100 0.61 2.55 -17.18
CA PRO A 100 0.76 1.53 -18.21
C PRO A 100 1.60 0.35 -17.71
N VAL A 101 1.23 -0.87 -18.09
CA VAL A 101 2.01 -2.06 -17.77
C VAL A 101 3.37 -1.97 -18.45
N ARG A 102 4.42 -2.28 -17.71
CA ARG A 102 5.81 -2.32 -18.16
C ARG A 102 6.40 -3.71 -17.97
N THR A 103 7.46 -3.99 -18.71
CA THR A 103 8.30 -5.15 -18.50
C THR A 103 9.57 -4.72 -17.78
N ASP A 104 9.89 -5.39 -16.68
CA ASP A 104 11.14 -5.18 -15.97
C ASP A 104 12.31 -5.57 -16.89
N ALA A 105 13.20 -4.62 -17.17
CA ALA A 105 14.32 -4.82 -18.09
C ALA A 105 15.32 -5.89 -17.60
N PHE A 106 15.37 -6.17 -16.31
CA PHE A 106 16.32 -7.10 -15.70
C PHE A 106 15.76 -8.51 -15.53
N THR A 107 14.45 -8.65 -15.25
CA THR A 107 13.81 -9.94 -15.01
C THR A 107 12.95 -10.45 -16.16
N GLY A 108 12.49 -9.56 -17.03
CA GLY A 108 11.52 -9.86 -18.09
C GLY A 108 10.08 -10.01 -17.61
N GLU A 109 9.83 -9.81 -16.32
CA GLU A 109 8.49 -9.91 -15.71
C GLU A 109 7.71 -8.60 -15.84
N LYS A 110 6.39 -8.71 -15.89
CA LYS A 110 5.51 -7.54 -15.95
C LYS A 110 5.36 -6.90 -14.58
N MET A 111 5.20 -5.58 -14.60
CA MET A 111 4.94 -4.78 -13.42
C MET A 111 4.19 -3.51 -13.77
N THR A 112 3.52 -2.91 -12.82
CA THR A 112 2.99 -1.55 -12.92
C THR A 112 2.73 -0.94 -11.57
N PHE A 113 2.44 0.36 -11.55
CA PHE A 113 2.15 1.13 -10.34
C PHE A 113 0.71 1.61 -10.30
N PHE A 114 0.21 1.71 -9.09
CA PHE A 114 -0.99 2.44 -8.72
C PHE A 114 -0.70 3.19 -7.41
N PHE A 115 -1.65 3.97 -6.90
CA PHE A 115 -1.39 4.86 -5.77
C PHE A 115 -2.50 4.74 -4.74
N ASP A 116 -2.13 4.81 -3.47
CA ASP A 116 -3.11 4.91 -2.40
C ASP A 116 -3.71 6.34 -2.33
N PRO A 117 -4.71 6.60 -1.46
CA PRO A 117 -5.34 7.92 -1.36
C PRO A 117 -4.38 9.07 -1.00
N ASP A 118 -3.25 8.77 -0.37
CA ASP A 118 -2.22 9.75 0.00
C ASP A 118 -1.01 9.73 -0.94
N ASN A 119 -1.17 9.17 -2.14
CA ASN A 119 -0.16 9.07 -3.20
C ASN A 119 1.07 8.22 -2.87
N LEU A 120 0.95 7.27 -1.93
CA LEU A 120 1.98 6.26 -1.77
C LEU A 120 2.00 5.37 -3.02
N PRO A 121 3.14 5.27 -3.74
CA PRO A 121 3.24 4.35 -4.86
C PRO A 121 3.16 2.91 -4.39
N LEU A 122 2.27 2.14 -5.01
CA LEU A 122 2.11 0.72 -4.81
C LEU A 122 2.41 0.01 -6.13
N GLU A 123 3.21 -1.04 -6.08
CA GLU A 123 3.59 -1.81 -7.26
C GLU A 123 2.93 -3.18 -7.24
N ILE A 124 2.49 -3.65 -8.40
CA ILE A 124 2.20 -5.07 -8.61
C ILE A 124 3.23 -5.64 -9.57
N HIS A 125 3.75 -6.82 -9.23
CA HIS A 125 4.86 -7.48 -9.94
C HIS A 125 4.61 -8.98 -10.03
N GLU A 126 4.88 -9.61 -11.17
CA GLU A 126 4.84 -11.06 -11.38
C GLU A 126 5.99 -11.81 -10.71
#